data_225914ddd4dc9ee58161649aedb12056
#
_entry.id   225914ddd4dc9ee58161649aedb12056
#
_cell.length_a   1.000
_cell.length_b   1.000
_cell.length_c   1.000
_cell.angle_alpha   90.00
_cell.angle_beta   90.00
_cell.angle_gamma   90.00
#
_symmetry.space_group_name_H-M   'P 1'
#
loop_
_entity.id
_entity.type
_entity.pdbx_description
1 polymer ?
#
loop_
_entity_poly.entity_id
_entity_poly.type
_entity_poly.pdbx_seq_one_letter_code
_entity_poly.pdbx_strand_id
1 'polypeptide(L)'
;MQSSIKLRLTVMNFLQFAVWGAYLTSMGRYLGTAGFGSEIGNFYAMQGLVSLFMPALMGIVADRWIPAQRLLGLCHTLAGMLMLGVFLYTQTDTPSYPTLFALYSLSVAFYMPTLALSNSVAYTSLDQAGLDLVKSFPPIRVFGTVGFICTMIAVSLLGLEATSGQFAVSAIISLVLAVYAQTLPNCPTAPKGQSKSLVEALGLRAFVLFKQRKMALFFIFSMLLGVSLQITNGFANPFISTFGEIPAYADTFGVKYANILISLSQLSETLCILLIPFALRRFGIRRVMLIAMVAWVLRFALLGLGNPGSGVWLFLLSMIVYGVAFDFFNVSGSLFVDKETDPSIRSSAQGLFMIMTNGIGASLGSLGAQAVINHFVHTEHDTTAILAGWSMSWYIFATYAAVVAVLFAVLFRYNTATEAK
;
A
#
# COMPACT_ATOMS: atom_id res chain seq x y z
N MET A 1 -26.23 -21.49 3.65
CA MET A 1 -26.05 -20.51 2.56
C MET A 1 -25.20 -19.30 3.00
N GLN A 2 -25.54 -18.59 4.06
CA GLN A 2 -24.79 -17.41 4.53
C GLN A 2 -23.33 -17.72 4.94
N SER A 3 -23.06 -18.83 5.61
CA SER A 3 -21.70 -19.26 5.98
C SER A 3 -20.84 -19.55 4.74
N SER A 4 -21.42 -20.15 3.70
CA SER A 4 -20.74 -20.44 2.44
C SER A 4 -20.32 -19.14 1.70
N ILE A 5 -21.17 -18.10 1.73
CA ILE A 5 -20.83 -16.81 1.11
C ILE A 5 -19.68 -16.13 1.85
N LYS A 6 -19.72 -16.08 3.19
CA LYS A 6 -18.63 -15.52 3.99
C LYS A 6 -17.31 -16.23 3.70
N LEU A 7 -17.31 -17.56 3.67
CA LEU A 7 -16.10 -18.33 3.35
C LEU A 7 -15.57 -18.01 1.96
N ARG A 8 -16.43 -17.94 0.94
CA ARG A 8 -16.02 -17.59 -0.43
C ARG A 8 -15.37 -16.21 -0.51
N LEU A 9 -15.95 -15.22 0.16
CA LEU A 9 -15.41 -13.86 0.20
C LEU A 9 -14.11 -13.79 1.02
N THR A 10 -13.97 -14.60 2.06
CA THR A 10 -12.74 -14.75 2.83
C THR A 10 -11.60 -15.28 1.98
N VAL A 11 -11.85 -16.34 1.20
CA VAL A 11 -10.86 -16.91 0.25
C VAL A 11 -10.50 -15.88 -0.82
N MET A 12 -11.49 -15.18 -1.38
CA MET A 12 -11.26 -14.10 -2.35
C MET A 12 -10.34 -13.02 -1.77
N ASN A 13 -10.63 -12.52 -0.56
CA ASN A 13 -9.80 -11.49 0.07
C ASN A 13 -8.39 -12.00 0.39
N PHE A 14 -8.26 -13.22 0.87
CA PHE A 14 -6.96 -13.85 1.09
C PHE A 14 -6.13 -13.86 -0.19
N LEU A 15 -6.67 -14.39 -1.28
CA LEU A 15 -5.97 -14.47 -2.56
C LEU A 15 -5.68 -13.08 -3.15
N GLN A 16 -6.62 -12.13 -3.02
CA GLN A 16 -6.46 -10.76 -3.52
C GLN A 16 -5.19 -10.08 -2.99
N PHE A 17 -4.94 -10.18 -1.70
CA PHE A 17 -3.78 -9.57 -1.07
C PHE A 17 -2.54 -10.46 -1.08
N ALA A 18 -2.71 -11.78 -1.20
CA ALA A 18 -1.62 -12.72 -1.43
C ALA A 18 -0.87 -12.43 -2.74
N VAL A 19 -1.58 -12.04 -3.81
CA VAL A 19 -0.97 -11.57 -5.08
C VAL A 19 0.02 -10.45 -4.83
N TRP A 20 -0.34 -9.48 -4.02
CA TRP A 20 0.48 -8.30 -3.73
C TRP A 20 1.61 -8.60 -2.74
N GLY A 21 1.31 -9.38 -1.70
CA GLY A 21 2.28 -9.83 -0.71
C GLY A 21 3.44 -10.65 -1.28
N ALA A 22 3.23 -11.27 -2.46
CA ALA A 22 4.27 -12.05 -3.13
C ALA A 22 5.49 -11.22 -3.55
N TYR A 23 5.32 -9.92 -3.88
CA TYR A 23 6.41 -9.13 -4.43
C TYR A 23 6.55 -7.72 -3.82
N LEU A 24 5.50 -7.15 -3.22
CA LEU A 24 5.51 -5.73 -2.85
C LEU A 24 6.73 -5.31 -2.02
N THR A 25 7.12 -6.09 -1.04
CA THR A 25 8.20 -5.74 -0.10
C THR A 25 9.57 -6.29 -0.52
N SER A 26 9.63 -7.25 -1.43
CA SER A 26 10.88 -7.88 -1.90
C SER A 26 11.30 -7.48 -3.32
N MET A 27 10.41 -6.89 -4.10
CA MET A 27 10.72 -6.46 -5.47
C MET A 27 11.93 -5.51 -5.53
N GLY A 28 12.05 -4.60 -4.56
CA GLY A 28 13.19 -3.68 -4.49
C GLY A 28 14.52 -4.42 -4.34
N ARG A 29 14.57 -5.49 -3.53
CA ARG A 29 15.75 -6.36 -3.41
C ARG A 29 16.10 -7.05 -4.72
N TYR A 30 15.09 -7.63 -5.39
CA TYR A 30 15.29 -8.23 -6.70
C TYR A 30 15.81 -7.22 -7.73
N LEU A 31 15.19 -6.04 -7.83
CA LEU A 31 15.61 -5.00 -8.76
C LEU A 31 17.05 -4.54 -8.49
N GLY A 32 17.45 -4.42 -7.23
CA GLY A 32 18.82 -4.13 -6.85
C GLY A 32 19.81 -5.19 -7.34
N THR A 33 19.52 -6.47 -7.10
CA THR A 33 20.38 -7.59 -7.55
C THR A 33 20.39 -7.78 -9.07
N ALA A 34 19.31 -7.38 -9.76
CA ALA A 34 19.20 -7.46 -11.22
C ALA A 34 19.83 -6.26 -11.96
N GLY A 35 20.46 -5.32 -11.24
CA GLY A 35 21.10 -4.14 -11.84
C GLY A 35 20.16 -2.95 -12.07
N PHE A 36 18.92 -3.00 -11.57
CA PHE A 36 17.92 -1.92 -11.68
C PHE A 36 17.71 -1.15 -10.37
N GLY A 37 18.73 -1.13 -9.50
CA GLY A 37 18.64 -0.48 -8.19
C GLY A 37 18.32 1.02 -8.27
N SER A 38 18.80 1.70 -9.32
CA SER A 38 18.56 3.12 -9.59
C SER A 38 17.12 3.45 -10.01
N GLU A 39 16.31 2.45 -10.35
CA GLU A 39 14.95 2.59 -10.87
C GLU A 39 13.86 2.00 -9.96
N ILE A 40 14.19 1.50 -8.79
CA ILE A 40 13.23 0.89 -7.83
C ILE A 40 12.04 1.83 -7.61
N GLY A 41 12.31 3.12 -7.36
CA GLY A 41 11.27 4.12 -7.11
C GLY A 41 10.26 4.27 -8.25
N ASN A 42 10.67 4.05 -9.51
CA ASN A 42 9.76 4.12 -10.67
C ASN A 42 8.70 3.01 -10.60
N PHE A 43 9.09 1.79 -10.22
CA PHE A 43 8.16 0.66 -10.08
C PHE A 43 7.12 0.93 -8.99
N TYR A 44 7.53 1.47 -7.84
CA TYR A 44 6.60 1.80 -6.75
C TYR A 44 5.76 3.04 -7.05
N ALA A 45 6.32 4.04 -7.72
CA ALA A 45 5.57 5.22 -8.17
C ALA A 45 4.45 4.86 -9.16
N MET A 46 4.68 3.88 -10.02
CA MET A 46 3.67 3.42 -10.98
C MET A 46 2.42 2.87 -10.30
N GLN A 47 2.54 2.20 -9.16
CA GLN A 47 1.38 1.75 -8.38
C GLN A 47 0.48 2.92 -7.95
N GLY A 48 1.09 3.99 -7.43
CA GLY A 48 0.37 5.21 -7.08
C GLY A 48 -0.24 5.89 -8.31
N LEU A 49 0.52 6.03 -9.37
CA LEU A 49 0.09 6.70 -10.59
C LEU A 49 -1.13 6.02 -11.24
N VAL A 50 -1.10 4.70 -11.41
CA VAL A 50 -2.24 3.97 -12.00
C VAL A 50 -3.46 3.97 -11.06
N SER A 51 -3.24 4.06 -9.76
CA SER A 51 -4.32 4.13 -8.76
C SER A 51 -5.12 5.44 -8.82
N LEU A 52 -4.59 6.47 -9.49
CA LEU A 52 -5.31 7.74 -9.68
C LEU A 52 -6.55 7.59 -10.58
N PHE A 53 -6.50 6.73 -11.58
CA PHE A 53 -7.55 6.68 -12.60
C PHE A 53 -8.06 5.27 -12.91
N MET A 54 -7.25 4.22 -12.80
CA MET A 54 -7.65 2.87 -13.18
C MET A 54 -8.80 2.29 -12.34
N PRO A 55 -8.87 2.48 -11.01
CA PRO A 55 -10.02 2.04 -10.22
C PRO A 55 -11.33 2.70 -10.65
N ALA A 56 -11.31 3.99 -10.98
CA ALA A 56 -12.48 4.72 -11.46
C ALA A 56 -12.93 4.23 -12.83
N LEU A 57 -12.00 4.01 -13.76
CA LEU A 57 -12.29 3.46 -15.09
C LEU A 57 -12.92 2.07 -15.00
N MET A 58 -12.32 1.17 -14.23
CA MET A 58 -12.84 -0.19 -14.05
C MET A 58 -14.16 -0.20 -13.27
N GLY A 59 -14.36 0.73 -12.35
CA GLY A 59 -15.65 0.94 -11.69
C GLY A 59 -16.77 1.27 -12.67
N ILE A 60 -16.50 2.16 -13.64
CA ILE A 60 -17.48 2.48 -14.71
C ILE A 60 -17.75 1.27 -15.59
N VAL A 61 -16.72 0.49 -15.91
CA VAL A 61 -16.87 -0.76 -16.69
C VAL A 61 -17.74 -1.76 -15.93
N ALA A 62 -17.54 -1.89 -14.61
CA ALA A 62 -18.32 -2.77 -13.75
C ALA A 62 -19.78 -2.31 -13.65
N ASP A 63 -20.02 -1.01 -13.55
CA ASP A 63 -21.35 -0.46 -13.42
C ASP A 63 -22.16 -0.58 -14.73
N ARG A 64 -21.49 -0.49 -15.89
CA ARG A 64 -22.20 -0.38 -17.18
C ARG A 64 -22.26 -1.65 -18.01
N TRP A 65 -21.15 -2.43 -18.03
CA TRP A 65 -20.96 -3.43 -19.08
C TRP A 65 -20.68 -4.84 -18.58
N ILE A 66 -19.87 -4.98 -17.54
CA ILE A 66 -19.37 -6.29 -17.09
C ILE A 66 -19.64 -6.46 -15.59
N PRO A 67 -20.37 -7.50 -15.16
CA PRO A 67 -20.57 -7.78 -13.74
C PRO A 67 -19.26 -7.78 -12.94
N ALA A 68 -19.27 -7.15 -11.76
CA ALA A 68 -18.04 -6.85 -11.00
C ALA A 68 -17.19 -8.10 -10.73
N GLN A 69 -17.77 -9.26 -10.41
CA GLN A 69 -17.02 -10.50 -10.20
C GLN A 69 -16.35 -11.03 -11.47
N ARG A 70 -16.98 -10.83 -12.65
CA ARG A 70 -16.36 -11.22 -13.94
C ARG A 70 -15.25 -10.27 -14.32
N LEU A 71 -15.44 -8.97 -14.09
CA LEU A 71 -14.41 -7.97 -14.33
C LEU A 71 -13.21 -8.18 -13.39
N LEU A 72 -13.46 -8.54 -12.12
CA LEU A 72 -12.42 -8.93 -11.17
C LEU A 72 -11.57 -10.09 -11.74
N GLY A 73 -12.23 -11.14 -12.23
CA GLY A 73 -11.54 -12.27 -12.85
C GLY A 73 -10.76 -11.88 -14.11
N LEU A 74 -11.32 -11.04 -14.98
CA LEU A 74 -10.64 -10.56 -16.19
C LEU A 74 -9.40 -9.72 -15.83
N CYS A 75 -9.53 -8.79 -14.89
CA CYS A 75 -8.39 -7.98 -14.43
C CYS A 75 -7.28 -8.84 -13.84
N HIS A 76 -7.61 -9.87 -13.04
CA HIS A 76 -6.64 -10.80 -12.50
C HIS A 76 -6.02 -11.71 -13.59
N THR A 77 -6.77 -12.08 -14.62
CA THR A 77 -6.21 -12.81 -15.78
C THR A 77 -5.15 -11.96 -16.47
N LEU A 78 -5.48 -10.70 -16.81
CA LEU A 78 -4.55 -9.82 -17.51
C LEU A 78 -3.34 -9.47 -16.63
N ALA A 79 -3.58 -9.10 -15.37
CA ALA A 79 -2.51 -8.81 -14.41
C ALA A 79 -1.58 -10.01 -14.21
N GLY A 80 -2.14 -11.21 -14.03
CA GLY A 80 -1.38 -12.44 -13.82
C GLY A 80 -0.59 -12.86 -15.07
N MET A 81 -1.17 -12.78 -16.25
CA MET A 81 -0.46 -13.08 -17.51
C MET A 81 0.69 -12.11 -17.77
N LEU A 82 0.48 -10.81 -17.51
CA LEU A 82 1.53 -9.80 -17.64
C LEU A 82 2.63 -9.99 -16.58
N MET A 83 2.26 -10.34 -15.35
CA MET A 83 3.25 -10.64 -14.30
C MET A 83 4.03 -11.92 -14.59
N LEU A 84 3.38 -12.93 -15.19
CA LEU A 84 4.08 -14.11 -15.74
C LEU A 84 5.03 -13.70 -16.87
N GLY A 85 4.60 -12.76 -17.73
CA GLY A 85 5.45 -12.15 -18.75
C GLY A 85 6.67 -11.46 -18.16
N VAL A 86 6.52 -10.73 -17.04
CA VAL A 86 7.64 -10.16 -16.26
C VAL A 86 8.60 -11.26 -15.86
N PHE A 87 8.11 -12.33 -15.21
CA PHE A 87 8.94 -13.47 -14.80
C PHE A 87 9.68 -14.10 -15.98
N LEU A 88 9.00 -14.43 -17.06
CA LEU A 88 9.61 -15.06 -18.23
C LEU A 88 10.63 -14.16 -18.91
N TYR A 89 10.35 -12.87 -19.00
CA TYR A 89 11.27 -11.90 -19.58
C TYR A 89 12.56 -11.77 -18.76
N THR A 90 12.48 -11.88 -17.43
CA THR A 90 13.66 -11.86 -16.56
C THR A 90 14.53 -13.09 -16.66
N GLN A 91 14.10 -14.17 -17.36
CA GLN A 91 14.91 -15.35 -17.65
C GLN A 91 15.76 -15.17 -18.92
N THR A 92 15.61 -14.08 -19.64
CA THR A 92 16.46 -13.78 -20.82
C THR A 92 17.83 -13.30 -20.38
N ASP A 93 18.87 -13.48 -21.22
CA ASP A 93 20.25 -13.16 -20.87
C ASP A 93 20.48 -11.68 -20.57
N THR A 94 19.71 -10.79 -21.18
CA THR A 94 19.87 -9.34 -21.02
C THR A 94 18.51 -8.63 -20.92
N PRO A 95 17.82 -8.73 -19.78
CA PRO A 95 16.56 -8.02 -19.60
C PRO A 95 16.80 -6.51 -19.60
N SER A 96 16.06 -5.77 -20.43
CA SER A 96 16.14 -4.31 -20.48
C SER A 96 15.12 -3.67 -19.54
N TYR A 97 15.52 -2.55 -18.90
CA TYR A 97 14.64 -1.77 -18.03
C TYR A 97 13.32 -1.35 -18.72
N PRO A 98 13.32 -0.76 -19.93
CA PRO A 98 12.06 -0.28 -20.53
C PRO A 98 11.01 -1.38 -20.73
N THR A 99 11.43 -2.57 -21.17
CA THR A 99 10.51 -3.69 -21.40
C THR A 99 10.00 -4.27 -20.08
N LEU A 100 10.91 -4.46 -19.11
CA LEU A 100 10.55 -4.93 -17.77
C LEU A 100 9.55 -3.98 -17.10
N PHE A 101 9.86 -2.69 -17.14
CA PHE A 101 9.00 -1.64 -16.57
C PHE A 101 7.64 -1.55 -17.26
N ALA A 102 7.60 -1.68 -18.59
CA ALA A 102 6.33 -1.67 -19.35
C ALA A 102 5.44 -2.86 -18.99
N LEU A 103 5.98 -4.08 -18.95
CA LEU A 103 5.23 -5.28 -18.57
C LEU A 103 4.70 -5.19 -17.15
N TYR A 104 5.55 -4.76 -16.21
CA TYR A 104 5.15 -4.53 -14.82
C TYR A 104 4.06 -3.45 -14.71
N SER A 105 4.24 -2.32 -15.38
CA SER A 105 3.29 -1.20 -15.33
C SER A 105 1.91 -1.60 -15.85
N LEU A 106 1.84 -2.37 -16.92
CA LEU A 106 0.59 -2.91 -17.46
C LEU A 106 -0.05 -3.92 -16.49
N SER A 107 0.76 -4.80 -15.87
CA SER A 107 0.25 -5.72 -14.85
C SER A 107 -0.39 -4.97 -13.68
N VAL A 108 0.31 -3.98 -13.15
CA VAL A 108 -0.17 -3.16 -12.02
C VAL A 108 -1.40 -2.33 -12.41
N ALA A 109 -1.49 -1.85 -13.66
CA ALA A 109 -2.65 -1.12 -14.16
C ALA A 109 -3.94 -1.96 -14.11
N PHE A 110 -3.84 -3.26 -14.33
CA PHE A 110 -4.98 -4.18 -14.17
C PHE A 110 -5.15 -4.68 -12.73
N TYR A 111 -4.07 -4.76 -11.94
CA TYR A 111 -4.16 -5.21 -10.55
C TYR A 111 -4.77 -4.14 -9.61
N MET A 112 -4.35 -2.87 -9.70
CA MET A 112 -4.79 -1.83 -8.75
C MET A 112 -6.32 -1.66 -8.67
N PRO A 113 -7.09 -1.67 -9.77
CA PRO A 113 -8.54 -1.58 -9.68
C PRO A 113 -9.19 -2.79 -9.00
N THR A 114 -8.52 -3.96 -8.95
CA THR A 114 -9.08 -5.15 -8.31
C THR A 114 -9.26 -4.98 -6.81
N LEU A 115 -8.50 -4.08 -6.17
CA LEU A 115 -8.68 -3.72 -4.76
C LEU A 115 -10.07 -3.14 -4.48
N ALA A 116 -10.54 -2.25 -5.35
CA ALA A 116 -11.88 -1.69 -5.25
C ALA A 116 -12.97 -2.67 -5.73
N LEU A 117 -12.69 -3.43 -6.80
CA LEU A 117 -13.62 -4.43 -7.33
C LEU A 117 -13.89 -5.57 -6.34
N SER A 118 -12.86 -6.06 -5.63
CA SER A 118 -13.03 -7.10 -4.62
C SER A 118 -13.91 -6.63 -3.45
N ASN A 119 -13.76 -5.37 -3.01
CA ASN A 119 -14.65 -4.77 -2.02
C ASN A 119 -16.09 -4.65 -2.55
N SER A 120 -16.27 -4.20 -3.79
CA SER A 120 -17.59 -4.09 -4.42
C SER A 120 -18.28 -5.46 -4.51
N VAL A 121 -17.56 -6.50 -4.93
CA VAL A 121 -18.08 -7.88 -4.97
C VAL A 121 -18.46 -8.36 -3.58
N ALA A 122 -17.63 -8.08 -2.57
CA ALA A 122 -17.93 -8.47 -1.20
C ALA A 122 -19.19 -7.78 -0.66
N TYR A 123 -19.31 -6.46 -0.85
CA TYR A 123 -20.47 -5.69 -0.38
C TYR A 123 -21.75 -6.16 -1.06
N THR A 124 -21.76 -6.26 -2.38
CA THR A 124 -22.92 -6.73 -3.14
C THR A 124 -23.34 -8.14 -2.74
N SER A 125 -22.37 -9.05 -2.57
CA SER A 125 -22.67 -10.44 -2.19
C SER A 125 -23.23 -10.56 -0.76
N LEU A 126 -22.71 -9.76 0.17
CA LEU A 126 -23.21 -9.72 1.56
C LEU A 126 -24.62 -9.12 1.63
N ASP A 127 -24.87 -8.05 0.89
CA ASP A 127 -26.19 -7.41 0.82
C ASP A 127 -27.23 -8.35 0.23
N GLN A 128 -26.92 -9.00 -0.89
CA GLN A 128 -27.80 -10.03 -1.51
C GLN A 128 -28.09 -11.22 -0.57
N ALA A 129 -27.18 -11.52 0.35
CA ALA A 129 -27.38 -12.55 1.36
C ALA A 129 -28.18 -12.07 2.60
N GLY A 130 -28.58 -10.80 2.63
CA GLY A 130 -29.24 -10.18 3.77
C GLY A 130 -28.36 -10.08 5.02
N LEU A 131 -27.04 -9.92 4.83
CA LEU A 131 -26.06 -9.83 5.91
C LEU A 131 -25.70 -8.36 6.18
N ASP A 132 -25.59 -8.01 7.46
CA ASP A 132 -25.12 -6.69 7.89
C ASP A 132 -23.63 -6.50 7.44
N LEU A 133 -23.40 -5.50 6.59
CA LEU A 133 -22.10 -5.19 6.03
C LEU A 133 -21.10 -4.77 7.12
N VAL A 134 -21.53 -3.96 8.08
CA VAL A 134 -20.67 -3.42 9.14
C VAL A 134 -20.15 -4.54 10.04
N LYS A 135 -20.95 -5.57 10.29
CA LYS A 135 -20.57 -6.72 11.12
C LYS A 135 -19.85 -7.81 10.33
N SER A 136 -20.21 -8.00 9.05
CA SER A 136 -19.76 -9.19 8.28
C SER A 136 -18.52 -8.94 7.46
N PHE A 137 -18.30 -7.71 6.95
CA PHE A 137 -17.16 -7.42 6.08
C PHE A 137 -15.81 -7.33 6.82
N PRO A 138 -15.68 -6.68 8.01
CA PRO A 138 -14.39 -6.55 8.66
C PRO A 138 -13.67 -7.88 8.94
N PRO A 139 -14.32 -8.93 9.46
CA PRO A 139 -13.67 -10.23 9.60
C PRO A 139 -13.18 -10.83 8.28
N ILE A 140 -13.93 -10.64 7.19
CA ILE A 140 -13.54 -11.11 5.86
C ILE A 140 -12.29 -10.33 5.38
N ARG A 141 -12.27 -9.01 5.58
CA ARG A 141 -11.18 -8.14 5.16
C ARG A 141 -9.85 -8.43 5.86
N VAL A 142 -9.88 -8.82 7.14
CA VAL A 142 -8.69 -9.22 7.90
C VAL A 142 -7.95 -10.37 7.21
N PHE A 143 -8.64 -11.31 6.59
CA PHE A 143 -7.99 -12.40 5.84
C PHE A 143 -7.21 -11.91 4.61
N GLY A 144 -7.47 -10.72 4.11
CA GLY A 144 -6.59 -10.08 3.13
C GLY A 144 -5.19 -9.83 3.70
N THR A 145 -5.10 -9.24 4.90
CA THR A 145 -3.81 -9.05 5.59
C THR A 145 -3.14 -10.40 5.89
N VAL A 146 -3.91 -11.40 6.30
CA VAL A 146 -3.37 -12.75 6.50
C VAL A 146 -2.78 -13.32 5.21
N GLY A 147 -3.48 -13.19 4.08
CA GLY A 147 -2.99 -13.63 2.76
C GLY A 147 -1.70 -12.92 2.35
N PHE A 148 -1.64 -11.61 2.56
CA PHE A 148 -0.45 -10.80 2.32
C PHE A 148 0.75 -11.30 3.14
N ILE A 149 0.60 -11.46 4.44
CA ILE A 149 1.65 -11.94 5.37
C ILE A 149 2.08 -13.37 5.01
N CYS A 150 1.13 -14.29 4.80
CA CYS A 150 1.43 -15.67 4.45
C CYS A 150 2.29 -15.75 3.19
N THR A 151 1.99 -14.95 2.18
CA THR A 151 2.75 -14.97 0.92
C THR A 151 4.12 -14.30 1.07
N MET A 152 4.23 -13.21 1.84
CA MET A 152 5.52 -12.63 2.20
C MET A 152 6.44 -13.66 2.87
N ILE A 153 5.90 -14.40 3.85
CA ILE A 153 6.65 -15.43 4.58
C ILE A 153 7.03 -16.58 3.63
N ALA A 154 6.10 -17.03 2.79
CA ALA A 154 6.36 -18.09 1.81
C ALA A 154 7.48 -17.71 0.84
N VAL A 155 7.45 -16.50 0.26
CA VAL A 155 8.50 -15.99 -0.63
C VAL A 155 9.86 -15.95 0.09
N SER A 156 9.88 -15.54 1.37
CA SER A 156 11.09 -15.50 2.18
C SER A 156 11.66 -16.90 2.44
N LEU A 157 10.81 -17.83 2.91
CA LEU A 157 11.23 -19.20 3.21
C LEU A 157 11.66 -19.99 1.98
N LEU A 158 11.11 -19.68 0.81
CA LEU A 158 11.50 -20.27 -0.47
C LEU A 158 12.77 -19.62 -1.07
N GLY A 159 13.36 -18.60 -0.40
CA GLY A 159 14.55 -17.92 -0.89
C GLY A 159 14.31 -17.08 -2.15
N LEU A 160 13.08 -16.63 -2.39
CA LEU A 160 12.71 -15.93 -3.62
C LEU A 160 12.82 -14.40 -3.54
N GLU A 161 13.18 -13.83 -2.38
CA GLU A 161 13.21 -12.38 -2.16
C GLU A 161 14.14 -11.63 -3.13
N ALA A 162 15.26 -12.24 -3.49
CA ALA A 162 16.26 -11.67 -4.42
C ALA A 162 16.11 -12.19 -5.86
N THR A 163 15.04 -12.93 -6.16
CA THR A 163 14.84 -13.57 -7.46
C THR A 163 13.54 -13.11 -8.12
N SER A 164 13.46 -13.28 -9.45
CA SER A 164 12.22 -13.03 -10.18
C SER A 164 11.11 -14.06 -9.89
N GLY A 165 11.42 -15.16 -9.19
CA GLY A 165 10.45 -16.16 -8.77
C GLY A 165 9.26 -15.60 -7.98
N GLN A 166 9.45 -14.50 -7.25
CA GLN A 166 8.36 -13.77 -6.58
C GLN A 166 7.26 -13.30 -7.55
N PHE A 167 7.62 -12.92 -8.78
CA PHE A 167 6.65 -12.54 -9.82
C PHE A 167 5.86 -13.74 -10.33
N ALA A 168 6.51 -14.91 -10.45
CA ALA A 168 5.83 -16.15 -10.80
C ALA A 168 4.81 -16.56 -9.71
N VAL A 169 5.17 -16.44 -8.43
CA VAL A 169 4.24 -16.70 -7.31
C VAL A 169 3.04 -15.76 -7.40
N SER A 170 3.26 -14.47 -7.60
CA SER A 170 2.20 -13.46 -7.77
C SER A 170 1.30 -13.80 -8.96
N ALA A 171 1.89 -14.14 -10.12
CA ALA A 171 1.17 -14.51 -11.33
C ALA A 171 0.26 -15.73 -11.11
N ILE A 172 0.79 -16.80 -10.51
CA ILE A 172 0.03 -18.02 -10.23
C ILE A 172 -1.16 -17.72 -9.33
N ILE A 173 -0.95 -17.00 -8.23
CA ILE A 173 -2.03 -16.65 -7.29
C ILE A 173 -3.08 -15.77 -8.00
N SER A 174 -2.64 -14.82 -8.84
CA SER A 174 -3.54 -13.96 -9.62
C SER A 174 -4.40 -14.78 -10.58
N LEU A 175 -3.82 -15.74 -11.31
CA LEU A 175 -4.55 -16.63 -12.23
C LEU A 175 -5.50 -17.57 -11.48
N VAL A 176 -5.10 -18.08 -10.31
CA VAL A 176 -5.99 -18.85 -9.43
C VAL A 176 -7.19 -18.02 -9.01
N LEU A 177 -6.96 -16.76 -8.58
CA LEU A 177 -8.06 -15.85 -8.21
C LEU A 177 -8.92 -15.51 -9.44
N ALA A 178 -8.35 -15.38 -10.63
CA ALA A 178 -9.10 -15.14 -11.86
C ALA A 178 -10.16 -16.24 -12.13
N VAL A 179 -9.76 -17.49 -11.97
CA VAL A 179 -10.67 -18.64 -12.10
C VAL A 179 -11.66 -18.66 -10.92
N TYR A 180 -11.17 -18.46 -9.71
CA TYR A 180 -12.00 -18.46 -8.51
C TYR A 180 -13.08 -17.37 -8.54
N ALA A 181 -12.78 -16.21 -9.08
CA ALA A 181 -13.73 -15.11 -9.22
C ALA A 181 -14.98 -15.46 -10.02
N GLN A 182 -14.88 -16.43 -10.96
CA GLN A 182 -16.04 -16.91 -11.72
C GLN A 182 -17.01 -17.73 -10.86
N THR A 183 -16.58 -18.22 -9.72
CA THR A 183 -17.42 -18.97 -8.76
C THR A 183 -18.18 -18.06 -7.80
N LEU A 184 -17.83 -16.79 -7.70
CA LEU A 184 -18.43 -15.82 -6.78
C LEU A 184 -19.88 -15.49 -7.18
N PRO A 185 -20.70 -15.00 -6.23
CA PRO A 185 -22.06 -14.56 -6.53
C PRO A 185 -22.12 -13.52 -7.63
N ASN A 186 -23.17 -13.54 -8.43
CA ASN A 186 -23.34 -12.57 -9.51
C ASN A 186 -23.63 -11.19 -8.95
N CYS A 187 -22.82 -10.21 -9.34
CA CYS A 187 -22.96 -8.80 -8.98
C CYS A 187 -23.47 -8.05 -10.21
N PRO A 188 -24.79 -7.79 -10.32
CA PRO A 188 -25.37 -7.21 -11.53
C PRO A 188 -24.85 -5.80 -11.79
N THR A 189 -24.84 -5.40 -13.05
CA THR A 189 -24.53 -4.02 -13.45
C THR A 189 -25.64 -3.08 -12.98
N ALA A 190 -25.33 -1.79 -12.83
CA ALA A 190 -26.32 -0.79 -12.45
C ALA A 190 -27.41 -0.63 -13.52
N PRO A 191 -28.66 -0.30 -13.13
CA PRO A 191 -29.73 0.02 -14.09
C PRO A 191 -29.30 1.16 -15.03
N LYS A 192 -29.76 1.11 -16.28
CA LYS A 192 -29.47 2.15 -17.28
C LYS A 192 -29.85 3.54 -16.73
N GLY A 193 -28.92 4.48 -16.80
CA GLY A 193 -29.10 5.86 -16.33
C GLY A 193 -28.62 6.14 -14.90
N GLN A 194 -28.27 5.13 -14.10
CA GLN A 194 -27.77 5.32 -12.73
C GLN A 194 -26.24 5.16 -12.59
N SER A 195 -25.52 4.92 -13.70
CA SER A 195 -24.07 4.81 -13.67
C SER A 195 -23.41 6.17 -13.43
N LYS A 196 -22.39 6.19 -12.57
CA LYS A 196 -21.59 7.39 -12.30
C LYS A 196 -20.93 7.92 -13.57
N SER A 197 -20.86 9.25 -13.69
CA SER A 197 -20.05 9.90 -14.72
C SER A 197 -18.56 9.75 -14.41
N LEU A 198 -17.67 9.94 -15.40
CA LEU A 198 -16.22 9.89 -15.19
C LEU A 198 -15.77 10.92 -14.12
N VAL A 199 -16.36 12.11 -14.13
CA VAL A 199 -16.11 13.17 -13.15
C VAL A 199 -16.48 12.74 -11.72
N GLU A 200 -17.60 12.02 -11.58
CA GLU A 200 -18.04 11.49 -10.28
C GLU A 200 -17.18 10.30 -9.82
N ALA A 201 -16.84 9.40 -10.74
CA ALA A 201 -16.02 8.23 -10.46
C ALA A 201 -14.58 8.61 -10.06
N LEU A 202 -14.01 9.64 -10.69
CA LEU A 202 -12.70 10.21 -10.34
C LEU A 202 -12.75 11.13 -9.11
N GLY A 203 -13.92 11.37 -8.52
CA GLY A 203 -14.03 12.24 -7.35
C GLY A 203 -13.73 13.71 -7.60
N LEU A 204 -13.72 14.17 -8.87
CA LEU A 204 -13.32 15.53 -9.25
C LEU A 204 -14.21 16.61 -8.64
N ARG A 205 -15.45 16.29 -8.28
CA ARG A 205 -16.36 17.21 -7.56
C ARG A 205 -15.79 17.65 -6.22
N ALA A 206 -14.99 16.82 -5.56
CA ALA A 206 -14.40 17.14 -4.27
C ALA A 206 -13.30 18.21 -4.34
N PHE A 207 -12.76 18.53 -5.53
CA PHE A 207 -11.79 19.62 -5.67
C PHE A 207 -12.34 20.99 -5.26
N VAL A 208 -13.65 21.16 -5.22
CA VAL A 208 -14.29 22.38 -4.66
C VAL A 208 -13.89 22.59 -3.20
N LEU A 209 -13.57 21.53 -2.45
CA LEU A 209 -13.16 21.59 -1.04
C LEU A 209 -11.83 22.32 -0.83
N PHE A 210 -10.98 22.43 -1.85
CA PHE A 210 -9.76 23.24 -1.78
C PHE A 210 -10.03 24.74 -1.60
N LYS A 211 -11.26 25.22 -1.88
CA LYS A 211 -11.66 26.60 -1.56
C LYS A 211 -11.78 26.84 -0.07
N GLN A 212 -11.96 25.81 0.74
CA GLN A 212 -12.01 25.88 2.20
C GLN A 212 -10.61 25.65 2.76
N ARG A 213 -10.02 26.66 3.42
CA ARG A 213 -8.66 26.61 3.97
C ARG A 213 -8.38 25.34 4.80
N LYS A 214 -9.33 24.94 5.65
CA LYS A 214 -9.20 23.75 6.50
C LYS A 214 -9.08 22.48 5.68
N MET A 215 -9.94 22.30 4.70
CA MET A 215 -9.94 21.11 3.81
C MET A 215 -8.71 21.11 2.88
N ALA A 216 -8.33 22.27 2.36
CA ALA A 216 -7.12 22.41 1.52
C ALA A 216 -5.87 22.00 2.30
N LEU A 217 -5.69 22.51 3.53
CA LEU A 217 -4.58 22.11 4.40
C LEU A 217 -4.61 20.62 4.70
N PHE A 218 -5.78 20.06 5.02
CA PHE A 218 -5.91 18.63 5.27
C PHE A 218 -5.45 17.78 4.07
N PHE A 219 -5.92 18.09 2.86
CA PHE A 219 -5.54 17.33 1.67
C PHE A 219 -4.06 17.50 1.30
N ILE A 220 -3.49 18.71 1.49
CA ILE A 220 -2.05 18.94 1.30
C ILE A 220 -1.24 18.10 2.28
N PHE A 221 -1.58 18.11 3.58
CA PHE A 221 -0.89 17.28 4.57
C PHE A 221 -1.11 15.78 4.34
N SER A 222 -2.25 15.38 3.83
CA SER A 222 -2.50 13.99 3.42
C SER A 222 -1.58 13.56 2.28
N MET A 223 -1.34 14.43 1.30
CA MET A 223 -0.38 14.20 0.23
C MET A 223 1.06 14.13 0.78
N LEU A 224 1.45 15.08 1.62
CA LEU A 224 2.80 15.11 2.21
C LEU A 224 3.06 13.88 3.08
N LEU A 225 2.07 13.41 3.84
CA LEU A 225 2.19 12.16 4.58
C LEU A 225 2.25 10.95 3.63
N GLY A 226 1.47 10.99 2.55
CA GLY A 226 1.45 9.97 1.51
C GLY A 226 2.83 9.71 0.92
N VAL A 227 3.71 10.71 0.88
CA VAL A 227 5.13 10.56 0.50
C VAL A 227 5.83 9.47 1.32
N SER A 228 5.52 9.34 2.61
CA SER A 228 6.15 8.34 3.50
C SER A 228 5.68 6.90 3.25
N LEU A 229 4.49 6.69 2.66
CA LEU A 229 3.82 5.38 2.61
C LEU A 229 4.61 4.31 1.83
N GLN A 230 5.16 4.66 0.66
CA GLN A 230 5.81 3.68 -0.22
C GLN A 230 7.30 3.54 0.02
N ILE A 231 7.92 4.46 0.78
CA ILE A 231 9.37 4.45 0.98
C ILE A 231 9.84 3.12 1.58
N THR A 232 9.22 2.67 2.67
CA THR A 232 9.62 1.41 3.31
C THR A 232 9.25 0.17 2.50
N ASN A 233 8.18 0.19 1.72
CA ASN A 233 7.82 -0.92 0.84
C ASN A 233 8.89 -1.14 -0.24
N GLY A 234 9.43 -0.07 -0.82
CA GLY A 234 10.43 -0.14 -1.87
C GLY A 234 11.85 -0.37 -1.36
N PHE A 235 12.21 0.21 -0.22
CA PHE A 235 13.61 0.37 0.15
C PHE A 235 14.02 -0.31 1.46
N ALA A 236 13.09 -0.77 2.31
CA ALA A 236 13.47 -1.44 3.55
C ALA A 236 14.16 -2.79 3.32
N ASN A 237 13.66 -3.62 2.40
CA ASN A 237 14.27 -4.91 2.10
C ASN A 237 15.64 -4.76 1.40
N PRO A 238 15.82 -3.93 0.34
CA PRO A 238 17.14 -3.64 -0.21
C PRO A 238 18.14 -3.15 0.85
N PHE A 239 17.74 -2.23 1.71
CA PHE A 239 18.57 -1.74 2.81
C PHE A 239 19.03 -2.85 3.75
N ILE A 240 18.08 -3.65 4.26
CA ILE A 240 18.42 -4.74 5.19
C ILE A 240 19.32 -5.77 4.50
N SER A 241 19.08 -6.08 3.22
CA SER A 241 19.88 -7.05 2.48
C SER A 241 21.30 -6.59 2.21
N THR A 242 21.57 -5.28 2.13
CA THR A 242 22.92 -4.73 1.95
C THR A 242 23.87 -5.13 3.09
N PHE A 243 23.36 -5.32 4.31
CA PHE A 243 24.15 -5.82 5.41
C PHE A 243 24.73 -7.23 5.18
N GLY A 244 24.13 -8.00 4.25
CA GLY A 244 24.63 -9.34 3.90
C GLY A 244 26.01 -9.36 3.26
N GLU A 245 26.49 -8.23 2.76
CA GLU A 245 27.86 -8.08 2.25
C GLU A 245 28.92 -8.03 3.37
N ILE A 246 28.49 -7.81 4.63
CA ILE A 246 29.37 -7.82 5.80
C ILE A 246 29.33 -9.21 6.44
N PRO A 247 30.48 -9.93 6.56
CA PRO A 247 30.51 -11.29 7.10
C PRO A 247 29.85 -11.44 8.48
N ALA A 248 29.93 -10.42 9.33
CA ALA A 248 29.34 -10.42 10.67
C ALA A 248 27.81 -10.42 10.64
N TYR A 249 27.17 -9.99 9.55
CA TYR A 249 25.71 -9.88 9.42
C TYR A 249 25.10 -10.83 8.41
N ALA A 250 25.90 -11.42 7.51
CA ALA A 250 25.44 -12.26 6.40
C ALA A 250 24.49 -13.40 6.84
N ASP A 251 24.79 -14.00 7.99
CA ASP A 251 24.02 -15.13 8.53
C ASP A 251 22.90 -14.72 9.49
N THR A 252 22.69 -13.43 9.73
CA THR A 252 21.63 -12.98 10.63
C THR A 252 20.25 -13.23 10.06
N PHE A 253 19.27 -13.46 10.97
CA PHE A 253 17.87 -13.69 10.59
C PHE A 253 17.31 -12.54 9.73
N GLY A 254 17.59 -11.30 10.10
CA GLY A 254 17.09 -10.12 9.38
C GLY A 254 17.54 -10.04 7.93
N VAL A 255 18.80 -10.43 7.64
CA VAL A 255 19.34 -10.44 6.27
C VAL A 255 18.79 -11.61 5.46
N LYS A 256 18.75 -12.81 6.05
CA LYS A 256 18.23 -14.02 5.37
C LYS A 256 16.75 -13.96 5.09
N TYR A 257 15.96 -13.41 6.01
CA TYR A 257 14.51 -13.43 6.00
C TYR A 257 13.93 -12.02 6.20
N ALA A 258 14.37 -11.06 5.39
CA ALA A 258 13.99 -9.66 5.53
C ALA A 258 12.45 -9.47 5.44
N ASN A 259 11.77 -10.20 4.56
CA ASN A 259 10.32 -10.14 4.45
C ASN A 259 9.61 -10.63 5.72
N ILE A 260 10.15 -11.65 6.41
CA ILE A 260 9.55 -12.10 7.69
C ILE A 260 9.68 -10.99 8.75
N LEU A 261 10.84 -10.32 8.81
CA LEU A 261 11.03 -9.18 9.68
C LEU A 261 10.05 -8.04 9.33
N ILE A 262 9.94 -7.69 8.05
CA ILE A 262 9.07 -6.62 7.56
C ILE A 262 7.58 -6.98 7.77
N SER A 263 7.20 -8.27 7.74
CA SER A 263 5.82 -8.70 7.95
C SER A 263 5.25 -8.33 9.32
N LEU A 264 6.12 -8.09 10.31
CA LEU A 264 5.71 -7.55 11.61
C LEU A 264 5.04 -6.18 11.49
N SER A 265 5.34 -5.41 10.45
CA SER A 265 4.64 -4.15 10.16
C SER A 265 3.17 -4.38 9.86
N GLN A 266 2.84 -5.42 9.10
CA GLN A 266 1.46 -5.78 8.73
C GLN A 266 0.69 -6.33 9.95
N LEU A 267 1.38 -7.11 10.80
CA LEU A 267 0.80 -7.58 12.05
C LEU A 267 0.51 -6.40 12.99
N SER A 268 1.46 -5.45 13.11
CA SER A 268 1.28 -4.24 13.89
C SER A 268 0.11 -3.39 13.38
N GLU A 269 -0.03 -3.21 12.06
CA GLU A 269 -1.17 -2.55 11.42
C GLU A 269 -2.49 -3.16 11.91
N THR A 270 -2.63 -4.48 11.81
CA THR A 270 -3.85 -5.20 12.24
C THR A 270 -4.18 -4.96 13.72
N LEU A 271 -3.16 -4.94 14.58
CA LEU A 271 -3.35 -4.73 16.03
C LEU A 271 -3.64 -3.26 16.37
N CYS A 272 -2.99 -2.32 15.68
CA CYS A 272 -3.16 -0.88 15.90
C CYS A 272 -4.56 -0.39 15.57
N ILE A 273 -5.24 -0.99 14.58
CA ILE A 273 -6.65 -0.69 14.27
C ILE A 273 -7.53 -0.81 15.53
N LEU A 274 -7.27 -1.78 16.40
CA LEU A 274 -8.02 -1.97 17.64
C LEU A 274 -7.82 -0.85 18.66
N LEU A 275 -6.69 -0.15 18.59
CA LEU A 275 -6.36 0.98 19.49
C LEU A 275 -6.97 2.31 19.04
N ILE A 276 -7.39 2.43 17.78
CA ILE A 276 -7.89 3.69 17.20
C ILE A 276 -9.10 4.24 17.96
N PRO A 277 -10.15 3.47 18.31
CA PRO A 277 -11.30 4.00 19.04
C PRO A 277 -10.92 4.56 20.41
N PHE A 278 -9.95 3.95 21.10
CA PHE A 278 -9.41 4.46 22.36
C PHE A 278 -8.64 5.75 22.13
N ALA A 279 -7.73 5.78 21.15
CA ALA A 279 -6.91 6.95 20.85
C ALA A 279 -7.76 8.16 20.42
N LEU A 280 -8.78 7.94 19.58
CA LEU A 280 -9.71 8.99 19.13
C LEU A 280 -10.51 9.58 20.30
N ARG A 281 -11.04 8.73 21.19
CA ARG A 281 -11.78 9.20 22.37
C ARG A 281 -10.90 9.97 23.36
N ARG A 282 -9.63 9.56 23.50
CA ARG A 282 -8.71 10.17 24.48
C ARG A 282 -8.05 11.43 23.97
N PHE A 283 -7.68 11.49 22.71
CA PHE A 283 -6.82 12.53 22.13
C PHE A 283 -7.52 13.39 21.07
N GLY A 284 -8.60 12.90 20.46
CA GLY A 284 -9.29 13.55 19.35
C GLY A 284 -8.53 13.42 18.01
N ILE A 285 -9.25 13.66 16.90
CA ILE A 285 -8.79 13.41 15.53
C ILE A 285 -7.44 14.08 15.23
N ARG A 286 -7.30 15.38 15.53
CA ARG A 286 -6.08 16.15 15.22
C ARG A 286 -4.84 15.58 15.90
N ARG A 287 -4.94 15.23 17.19
CA ARG A 287 -3.79 14.71 17.95
C ARG A 287 -3.44 13.30 17.49
N VAL A 288 -4.43 12.48 17.12
CA VAL A 288 -4.21 11.13 16.59
C VAL A 288 -3.49 11.20 15.24
N MET A 289 -3.86 12.13 14.35
CA MET A 289 -3.11 12.39 13.12
C MET A 289 -1.67 12.81 13.39
N LEU A 290 -1.45 13.70 14.39
CA LEU A 290 -0.10 14.14 14.74
C LEU A 290 0.74 13.00 15.32
N ILE A 291 0.16 12.13 16.15
CA ILE A 291 0.83 10.92 16.66
C ILE A 291 1.28 10.03 15.49
N ALA A 292 0.45 9.85 14.47
CA ALA A 292 0.82 9.10 13.28
C ALA A 292 2.01 9.73 12.53
N MET A 293 2.03 11.06 12.40
CA MET A 293 3.15 11.77 11.76
C MET A 293 4.45 11.60 12.54
N VAL A 294 4.40 11.71 13.88
CA VAL A 294 5.56 11.46 14.75
C VAL A 294 6.00 9.98 14.66
N ALA A 295 5.07 9.06 14.54
CA ALA A 295 5.39 7.65 14.36
C ALA A 295 6.16 7.41 13.05
N TRP A 296 5.89 8.13 11.96
CA TRP A 296 6.71 8.09 10.73
C TRP A 296 8.15 8.58 10.96
N VAL A 297 8.32 9.65 11.75
CA VAL A 297 9.66 10.12 12.14
C VAL A 297 10.44 9.03 12.85
N LEU A 298 9.81 8.40 13.86
CA LEU A 298 10.41 7.32 14.64
C LEU A 298 10.73 6.12 13.75
N ARG A 299 9.82 5.73 12.86
CA ARG A 299 10.03 4.59 11.94
C ARG A 299 11.29 4.77 11.12
N PHE A 300 11.47 5.90 10.48
CA PHE A 300 12.63 6.18 9.64
C PHE A 300 13.92 6.33 10.47
N ALA A 301 13.86 7.04 11.60
CA ALA A 301 15.01 7.19 12.49
C ALA A 301 15.49 5.84 13.03
N LEU A 302 14.60 4.96 13.43
CA LEU A 302 14.92 3.62 13.93
C LEU A 302 15.55 2.74 12.84
N LEU A 303 15.12 2.85 11.57
CA LEU A 303 15.77 2.17 10.45
C LEU A 303 17.18 2.70 10.24
N GLY A 304 17.38 4.03 10.27
CA GLY A 304 18.71 4.65 10.09
C GLY A 304 19.71 4.32 11.20
N LEU A 305 19.23 4.07 12.42
CA LEU A 305 20.05 3.71 13.59
C LEU A 305 20.28 2.21 13.74
N GLY A 306 19.39 1.37 13.18
CA GLY A 306 19.39 -0.07 13.37
C GLY A 306 20.42 -0.81 12.54
N ASN A 307 20.68 -2.05 12.92
CA ASN A 307 21.43 -3.02 12.15
C ASN A 307 20.89 -4.43 12.44
N PRO A 308 21.13 -5.44 11.59
CA PRO A 308 20.59 -6.79 11.79
C PRO A 308 21.27 -7.62 12.88
N GLY A 309 22.32 -7.08 13.52
CA GLY A 309 23.03 -7.70 14.64
C GLY A 309 22.50 -7.22 15.99
N SER A 310 23.36 -6.59 16.78
CA SER A 310 22.99 -6.07 18.12
C SER A 310 21.93 -4.98 18.09
N GLY A 311 21.74 -4.29 16.96
CA GLY A 311 20.74 -3.26 16.75
C GLY A 311 19.43 -3.75 16.13
N VAL A 312 19.20 -5.05 15.98
CA VAL A 312 17.97 -5.61 15.35
C VAL A 312 16.69 -5.21 16.06
N TRP A 313 16.73 -4.96 17.35
CA TRP A 313 15.59 -4.49 18.13
C TRP A 313 15.07 -3.12 17.66
N LEU A 314 15.94 -2.27 17.07
CA LEU A 314 15.54 -1.01 16.46
C LEU A 314 14.70 -1.26 15.17
N PHE A 315 15.08 -2.26 14.38
CA PHE A 315 14.29 -2.70 13.24
C PHE A 315 12.93 -3.23 13.71
N LEU A 316 12.89 -4.10 14.71
CA LEU A 316 11.66 -4.62 15.29
C LEU A 316 10.75 -3.48 15.76
N LEU A 317 11.31 -2.52 16.49
CA LEU A 317 10.54 -1.37 16.98
C LEU A 317 10.02 -0.52 15.83
N SER A 318 10.82 -0.30 14.78
CA SER A 318 10.39 0.38 13.55
C SER A 318 9.19 -0.34 12.91
N MET A 319 9.21 -1.68 12.84
CA MET A 319 8.10 -2.46 12.28
C MET A 319 6.83 -2.35 13.14
N ILE A 320 6.97 -2.35 14.47
CA ILE A 320 5.84 -2.19 15.40
C ILE A 320 5.23 -0.78 15.30
N VAL A 321 6.04 0.25 15.19
CA VAL A 321 5.59 1.65 15.08
C VAL A 321 4.80 1.90 13.78
N TYR A 322 4.98 1.08 12.76
CA TYR A 322 4.30 1.23 11.47
C TYR A 322 2.77 1.23 11.58
N GLY A 323 2.19 0.36 12.40
CA GLY A 323 0.74 0.32 12.57
C GLY A 323 0.17 1.65 13.07
N VAL A 324 0.86 2.30 14.03
CA VAL A 324 0.48 3.64 14.48
C VAL A 324 0.68 4.67 13.38
N ALA A 325 1.82 4.61 12.67
CA ALA A 325 2.14 5.56 11.61
C ALA A 325 1.12 5.54 10.46
N PHE A 326 0.68 4.36 10.07
CA PHE A 326 -0.21 4.17 8.93
C PHE A 326 -1.69 4.34 9.31
N ASP A 327 -2.19 3.55 10.26
CA ASP A 327 -3.62 3.46 10.52
C ASP A 327 -4.18 4.67 11.26
N PHE A 328 -3.42 5.23 12.20
CA PHE A 328 -3.91 6.37 12.97
C PHE A 328 -4.19 7.57 12.06
N PHE A 329 -3.39 7.78 11.02
CA PHE A 329 -3.67 8.83 10.06
C PHE A 329 -4.80 8.46 9.09
N ASN A 330 -4.76 7.27 8.50
CA ASN A 330 -5.75 6.87 7.50
C ASN A 330 -7.17 6.84 8.06
N VAL A 331 -7.37 6.24 9.23
CA VAL A 331 -8.69 6.17 9.85
C VAL A 331 -9.15 7.53 10.37
N SER A 332 -8.26 8.28 11.05
CA SER A 332 -8.61 9.62 11.54
C SER A 332 -8.87 10.59 10.41
N GLY A 333 -8.11 10.50 9.31
CA GLY A 333 -8.30 11.31 8.12
C GLY A 333 -9.62 11.00 7.41
N SER A 334 -9.96 9.73 7.26
CA SER A 334 -11.24 9.32 6.72
C SER A 334 -12.41 9.82 7.57
N LEU A 335 -12.32 9.72 8.90
CA LEU A 335 -13.33 10.26 9.82
C LEU A 335 -13.42 11.78 9.77
N PHE A 336 -12.28 12.47 9.62
CA PHE A 336 -12.26 13.92 9.44
C PHE A 336 -13.01 14.33 8.17
N VAL A 337 -12.71 13.67 7.03
CA VAL A 337 -13.41 13.90 5.77
C VAL A 337 -14.90 13.65 5.91
N ASP A 338 -15.29 12.55 6.56
CA ASP A 338 -16.70 12.20 6.76
C ASP A 338 -17.46 13.26 7.55
N LYS A 339 -16.86 13.79 8.62
CA LYS A 339 -17.46 14.83 9.47
C LYS A 339 -17.55 16.21 8.83
N GLU A 340 -16.54 16.56 8.04
CA GLU A 340 -16.36 17.93 7.51
C GLU A 340 -16.93 18.11 6.11
N THR A 341 -17.47 17.04 5.50
CA THR A 341 -17.95 17.09 4.12
C THR A 341 -19.46 16.86 4.05
N ASP A 342 -20.12 17.64 3.20
CA ASP A 342 -21.55 17.47 2.90
C ASP A 342 -21.81 16.04 2.39
N PRO A 343 -22.92 15.40 2.84
CA PRO A 343 -23.26 14.04 2.40
C PRO A 343 -23.31 13.85 0.87
N SER A 344 -23.65 14.88 0.11
CA SER A 344 -23.75 14.83 -1.35
C SER A 344 -22.42 14.63 -2.09
N ILE A 345 -21.28 15.06 -1.47
CA ILE A 345 -19.94 14.94 -2.05
C ILE A 345 -18.99 14.12 -1.19
N ARG A 346 -19.47 13.51 -0.11
CA ARG A 346 -18.65 12.76 0.87
C ARG A 346 -17.87 11.62 0.22
N SER A 347 -18.49 10.83 -0.64
CA SER A 347 -17.81 9.75 -1.37
C SER A 347 -16.68 10.28 -2.28
N SER A 348 -16.93 11.40 -2.97
CA SER A 348 -15.89 12.06 -3.79
C SER A 348 -14.75 12.61 -2.94
N ALA A 349 -15.05 13.13 -1.75
CA ALA A 349 -14.04 13.64 -0.82
C ALA A 349 -13.16 12.51 -0.25
N GLN A 350 -13.74 11.35 0.06
CA GLN A 350 -12.97 10.15 0.44
C GLN A 350 -12.08 9.68 -0.73
N GLY A 351 -12.60 9.69 -1.95
CA GLY A 351 -11.81 9.40 -3.16
C GLY A 351 -10.64 10.38 -3.32
N LEU A 352 -10.87 11.68 -3.12
CA LEU A 352 -9.81 12.68 -3.16
C LEU A 352 -8.76 12.46 -2.06
N PHE A 353 -9.17 12.08 -0.85
CA PHE A 353 -8.24 11.72 0.22
C PHE A 353 -7.31 10.56 -0.20
N MET A 354 -7.85 9.51 -0.82
CA MET A 354 -7.07 8.38 -1.33
C MET A 354 -6.16 8.79 -2.50
N ILE A 355 -6.62 9.66 -3.39
CA ILE A 355 -5.82 10.23 -4.49
C ILE A 355 -4.62 11.00 -3.91
N MET A 356 -4.83 11.85 -2.92
CA MET A 356 -3.78 12.65 -2.32
C MET A 356 -2.75 11.79 -1.57
N THR A 357 -3.19 10.77 -0.81
CA THR A 357 -2.31 9.89 -0.03
C THR A 357 -1.64 8.82 -0.90
N ASN A 358 -2.43 7.87 -1.40
CA ASN A 358 -1.93 6.66 -2.07
C ASN A 358 -1.62 6.85 -3.56
N GLY A 359 -2.17 7.89 -4.17
CA GLY A 359 -1.87 8.24 -5.55
C GLY A 359 -0.69 9.18 -5.64
N ILE A 360 -0.93 10.48 -5.48
CA ILE A 360 0.06 11.55 -5.70
C ILE A 360 1.18 11.45 -4.65
N GLY A 361 0.82 11.40 -3.37
CA GLY A 361 1.80 11.36 -2.27
C GLY A 361 2.73 10.17 -2.39
N ALA A 362 2.20 8.96 -2.54
CA ALA A 362 2.98 7.74 -2.66
C ALA A 362 3.88 7.73 -3.90
N SER A 363 3.41 8.24 -5.05
CA SER A 363 4.21 8.36 -6.26
C SER A 363 5.37 9.34 -6.09
N LEU A 364 5.10 10.55 -5.58
CA LEU A 364 6.14 11.54 -5.30
C LEU A 364 7.15 11.02 -4.26
N GLY A 365 6.67 10.31 -3.25
CA GLY A 365 7.50 9.71 -2.22
C GLY A 365 8.46 8.66 -2.77
N SER A 366 7.98 7.78 -3.63
CA SER A 366 8.81 6.76 -4.27
C SER A 366 9.90 7.37 -5.16
N LEU A 367 9.54 8.36 -5.98
CA LEU A 367 10.50 9.06 -6.85
C LEU A 367 11.49 9.91 -6.06
N GLY A 368 11.02 10.64 -5.04
CA GLY A 368 11.87 11.44 -4.18
C GLY A 368 12.85 10.59 -3.37
N ALA A 369 12.38 9.46 -2.83
CA ALA A 369 13.23 8.52 -2.12
C ALA A 369 14.29 7.91 -3.04
N GLN A 370 13.93 7.56 -4.29
CA GLN A 370 14.90 7.08 -5.27
C GLN A 370 15.99 8.11 -5.56
N ALA A 371 15.60 9.39 -5.72
CA ALA A 371 16.59 10.45 -5.96
C ALA A 371 17.59 10.59 -4.81
N VAL A 372 17.10 10.52 -3.55
CA VAL A 372 17.97 10.55 -2.35
C VAL A 372 18.89 9.33 -2.33
N ILE A 373 18.36 8.13 -2.56
CA ILE A 373 19.14 6.88 -2.55
C ILE A 373 20.15 6.85 -3.68
N ASN A 374 19.78 7.31 -4.88
CA ASN A 374 20.73 7.41 -5.99
C ASN A 374 21.91 8.31 -5.64
N HIS A 375 21.67 9.40 -4.90
CA HIS A 375 22.73 10.33 -4.52
C HIS A 375 23.64 9.81 -3.40
N PHE A 376 23.10 9.11 -2.40
CA PHE A 376 23.86 8.71 -1.21
C PHE A 376 24.28 7.24 -1.20
N VAL A 377 23.64 6.37 -1.97
CA VAL A 377 23.90 4.93 -1.95
C VAL A 377 24.54 4.47 -3.26
N HIS A 378 23.94 4.82 -4.41
CA HIS A 378 24.40 4.32 -5.71
C HIS A 378 25.63 5.04 -6.28
N THR A 379 26.12 6.09 -5.65
CA THR A 379 27.39 6.74 -5.98
C THR A 379 28.58 6.09 -5.28
N GLU A 380 28.32 5.27 -4.25
CA GLU A 380 29.35 4.65 -3.43
C GLU A 380 29.70 3.25 -3.94
N HIS A 381 30.94 2.82 -3.72
CA HIS A 381 31.47 1.54 -4.17
C HIS A 381 31.95 0.65 -2.99
N ASP A 382 32.20 1.25 -1.83
CA ASP A 382 32.58 0.53 -0.62
C ASP A 382 31.33 0.22 0.20
N THR A 383 31.21 -1.02 0.68
CA THR A 383 30.05 -1.49 1.47
C THR A 383 29.77 -0.62 2.70
N THR A 384 30.86 -0.16 3.38
CA THR A 384 30.71 0.70 4.56
C THR A 384 30.12 2.07 4.18
N ALA A 385 30.59 2.64 3.07
CA ALA A 385 30.08 3.91 2.53
C ALA A 385 28.61 3.75 2.04
N ILE A 386 28.30 2.64 1.38
CA ILE A 386 26.93 2.29 0.96
C ILE A 386 25.99 2.25 2.17
N LEU A 387 26.37 1.56 3.25
CA LEU A 387 25.56 1.50 4.47
C LEU A 387 25.44 2.85 5.17
N ALA A 388 26.48 3.67 5.17
CA ALA A 388 26.42 5.04 5.66
C ALA A 388 25.45 5.89 4.82
N GLY A 389 25.47 5.72 3.51
CA GLY A 389 24.53 6.34 2.56
C GLY A 389 23.07 5.94 2.82
N TRP A 390 22.83 4.67 3.12
CA TRP A 390 21.50 4.19 3.54
C TRP A 390 21.05 4.85 4.84
N SER A 391 21.91 4.88 5.87
CA SER A 391 21.57 5.55 7.14
C SER A 391 21.27 7.03 6.94
N MET A 392 22.06 7.73 6.13
CA MET A 392 21.84 9.13 5.78
C MET A 392 20.48 9.31 5.08
N SER A 393 20.15 8.43 4.14
CA SER A 393 18.86 8.46 3.43
C SER A 393 17.68 8.32 4.42
N TRP A 394 17.76 7.39 5.36
CA TRP A 394 16.74 7.22 6.40
C TRP A 394 16.62 8.45 7.31
N TYR A 395 17.71 9.12 7.66
CA TYR A 395 17.68 10.37 8.43
C TYR A 395 17.05 11.52 7.63
N ILE A 396 17.28 11.59 6.32
CA ILE A 396 16.62 12.57 5.45
C ILE A 396 15.11 12.32 5.43
N PHE A 397 14.68 11.06 5.32
CA PHE A 397 13.25 10.72 5.36
C PHE A 397 12.63 11.03 6.74
N ALA A 398 13.35 10.76 7.83
CA ALA A 398 12.93 11.13 9.18
C ALA A 398 12.81 12.65 9.35
N THR A 399 13.77 13.41 8.83
CA THR A 399 13.75 14.88 8.85
C THR A 399 12.58 15.42 8.05
N TYR A 400 12.33 14.88 6.85
CA TYR A 400 11.15 15.23 6.05
C TYR A 400 9.86 15.01 6.86
N ALA A 401 9.69 13.82 7.46
CA ALA A 401 8.51 13.50 8.26
C ALA A 401 8.38 14.43 9.48
N ALA A 402 9.50 14.80 10.14
CA ALA A 402 9.52 15.73 11.26
C ALA A 402 9.07 17.13 10.82
N VAL A 403 9.57 17.64 9.71
CA VAL A 403 9.14 18.93 9.14
C VAL A 403 7.64 18.92 8.85
N VAL A 404 7.12 17.87 8.22
CA VAL A 404 5.68 17.72 7.94
C VAL A 404 4.88 17.72 9.26
N ALA A 405 5.33 16.98 10.28
CA ALA A 405 4.66 16.92 11.59
C ALA A 405 4.62 18.29 12.27
N VAL A 406 5.73 19.03 12.26
CA VAL A 406 5.81 20.39 12.84
C VAL A 406 4.89 21.36 12.08
N LEU A 407 4.95 21.35 10.76
CA LEU A 407 4.08 22.21 9.94
C LEU A 407 2.60 21.88 10.17
N PHE A 408 2.24 20.61 10.26
CA PHE A 408 0.87 20.20 10.60
C PHE A 408 0.45 20.71 11.99
N ALA A 409 1.30 20.56 12.99
CA ALA A 409 1.02 21.02 14.35
C ALA A 409 0.78 22.53 14.42
N VAL A 410 1.49 23.32 13.62
CA VAL A 410 1.39 24.79 13.60
C VAL A 410 0.23 25.26 12.73
N LEU A 411 0.08 24.73 11.53
CA LEU A 411 -0.84 25.23 10.50
C LEU A 411 -2.23 24.62 10.58
N PHE A 412 -2.34 23.34 10.94
CA PHE A 412 -3.61 22.64 11.01
C PHE A 412 -4.25 22.80 12.39
N ARG A 413 -5.13 23.78 12.49
CA ARG A 413 -5.91 24.05 13.73
C ARG A 413 -7.30 23.44 13.60
N TYR A 414 -7.58 22.44 14.43
CA TYR A 414 -8.89 21.79 14.54
C TYR A 414 -9.30 21.79 16.03
N ASN A 415 -10.40 22.45 16.36
CA ASN A 415 -10.86 22.56 17.73
C ASN A 415 -11.73 21.37 18.11
N THR A 416 -11.31 20.63 19.11
CA THR A 416 -12.02 19.48 19.70
C THR A 416 -13.34 19.85 20.38
N ALA A 417 -13.60 21.13 20.65
CA ALA A 417 -14.87 21.60 21.23
C ALA A 417 -16.12 21.31 20.35
N THR A 418 -15.92 20.99 19.07
CA THR A 418 -17.01 20.60 18.16
C THR A 418 -17.22 19.07 18.14
N GLU A 419 -16.38 18.27 18.81
CA GLU A 419 -16.48 16.79 18.87
C GLU A 419 -17.44 16.28 19.95
N ALA A 420 -17.95 17.15 20.84
CA ALA A 420 -18.81 16.79 21.97
C ALA A 420 -20.33 17.09 21.76
N LYS A 421 -20.74 17.27 20.50
CA LYS A 421 -22.16 17.40 20.16
C LYS A 421 -22.66 16.29 19.25
#